data_a51795278ef5a291c953932aba7641c0
#
_entry.id   a51795278ef5a291c953932aba7641c0
#
_cell.length_a   1.000
_cell.length_b   1.000
_cell.length_c   1.000
_cell.angle_alpha   90.00
_cell.angle_beta   90.00
_cell.angle_gamma   90.00
#
_symmetry.space_group_name_H-M   'P 1'
#
loop_
_entity.id
_entity.type
_entity.pdbx_description
1 polymer ?
#
loop_
_entity_poly.entity_id
_entity_poly.type
_entity_poly.pdbx_seq_one_letter_code
_entity_poly.pdbx_strand_id
1 'polypeptide(L)'
;MAASAGRETKPASRRYTFEPLTAERWKDIEALFGPKGACAGCWCMWWRLRRAEWTKGRGAGNRRALKRIVEGGEAPGIIAYFRGRPVGWCAIAPREKYAALERSRILRPVDDRPVWSVPCFYISRDHRRAGLTSKLLEAAVAHARRRGARIVEGYPVDPRAGRLADLFAFTGLASAFRKAGFTEVARRSVTRPIMRRRTRARPHGGS
;
A
#
# COMPACT_ATOMS: atom_id res chain seq x y z
N MET A 1 -7.72 8.23 -53.81
CA MET A 1 -6.79 7.52 -52.89
C MET A 1 -7.22 7.86 -51.48
N ALA A 2 -7.89 6.94 -50.77
CA ALA A 2 -8.36 7.14 -49.42
C ALA A 2 -7.32 6.58 -48.43
N ALA A 3 -6.79 7.42 -47.56
CA ALA A 3 -5.86 7.02 -46.50
C ALA A 3 -6.64 6.30 -45.42
N SER A 4 -6.26 5.03 -45.19
CA SER A 4 -6.76 4.19 -44.10
C SER A 4 -6.20 4.71 -42.75
N ALA A 5 -7.07 5.27 -41.92
CA ALA A 5 -6.72 5.63 -40.54
C ALA A 5 -6.52 4.35 -39.70
N GLY A 6 -5.28 4.08 -39.33
CA GLY A 6 -4.93 2.98 -38.42
C GLY A 6 -5.61 3.15 -37.06
N ARG A 7 -6.47 2.20 -36.69
CA ARG A 7 -7.03 2.08 -35.36
C ARG A 7 -5.86 1.77 -34.38
N GLU A 8 -5.49 2.73 -33.56
CA GLU A 8 -4.66 2.48 -32.40
C GLU A 8 -5.40 1.49 -31.48
N THR A 9 -4.90 0.27 -31.39
CA THR A 9 -5.40 -0.74 -30.47
C THR A 9 -4.99 -0.33 -29.05
N LYS A 10 -5.98 0.05 -28.25
CA LYS A 10 -5.81 0.31 -26.81
C LYS A 10 -5.11 -0.90 -26.18
N PRO A 11 -3.97 -0.73 -25.46
CA PRO A 11 -3.23 -1.85 -24.94
C PRO A 11 -4.12 -2.70 -24.02
N ALA A 12 -4.14 -4.01 -24.22
CA ALA A 12 -4.93 -4.96 -23.45
C ALA A 12 -4.71 -4.73 -21.96
N SER A 13 -5.80 -4.54 -21.20
CA SER A 13 -5.69 -4.23 -19.77
C SER A 13 -4.95 -5.34 -19.04
N ARG A 14 -3.83 -5.02 -18.41
CA ARG A 14 -3.07 -5.98 -17.60
C ARG A 14 -3.96 -6.55 -16.50
N ARG A 15 -4.22 -7.84 -16.53
CA ARG A 15 -5.03 -8.52 -15.53
C ARG A 15 -4.15 -8.87 -14.33
N TYR A 16 -4.39 -8.19 -13.20
CA TYR A 16 -3.73 -8.45 -11.92
C TYR A 16 -4.67 -9.22 -10.99
N THR A 17 -4.11 -10.10 -10.16
CA THR A 17 -4.80 -10.68 -9.01
C THR A 17 -4.18 -10.16 -7.71
N PHE A 18 -4.93 -10.22 -6.61
CA PHE A 18 -4.56 -9.60 -5.34
C PHE A 18 -4.85 -10.54 -4.19
N GLU A 19 -3.83 -10.88 -3.41
CA GLU A 19 -3.94 -11.82 -2.31
C GLU A 19 -3.33 -11.25 -1.02
N PRO A 20 -3.92 -11.53 0.15
CA PRO A 20 -3.30 -11.17 1.42
C PRO A 20 -2.00 -11.96 1.61
N LEU A 21 -1.00 -11.33 2.24
CA LEU A 21 0.22 -12.02 2.65
C LEU A 21 -0.11 -12.91 3.86
N THR A 22 -0.04 -14.22 3.64
CA THR A 22 -0.17 -15.27 4.66
C THR A 22 1.12 -16.09 4.73
N ALA A 23 1.21 -17.05 5.66
CA ALA A 23 2.39 -17.91 5.80
C ALA A 23 2.69 -18.69 4.52
N GLU A 24 1.64 -19.18 3.83
CA GLU A 24 1.77 -19.94 2.56
C GLU A 24 2.36 -19.08 1.44
N ARG A 25 2.17 -17.74 1.50
CA ARG A 25 2.68 -16.78 0.51
C ARG A 25 3.98 -16.10 0.94
N TRP A 26 4.65 -16.63 1.98
CA TRP A 26 5.90 -16.03 2.45
C TRP A 26 6.98 -15.99 1.36
N LYS A 27 7.10 -17.06 0.57
CA LYS A 27 8.06 -17.14 -0.55
C LYS A 27 7.79 -16.07 -1.62
N ASP A 28 6.53 -15.69 -1.83
CA ASP A 28 6.15 -14.69 -2.82
C ASP A 28 6.62 -13.28 -2.42
N ILE A 29 6.48 -12.92 -1.14
CA ILE A 29 6.99 -11.61 -0.67
C ILE A 29 8.52 -11.58 -0.66
N GLU A 30 9.18 -12.70 -0.39
CA GLU A 30 10.64 -12.82 -0.51
C GLU A 30 11.10 -12.61 -1.96
N ALA A 31 10.44 -13.26 -2.91
CA ALA A 31 10.73 -13.10 -4.33
C ALA A 31 10.50 -11.64 -4.79
N LEU A 32 9.40 -11.01 -4.34
CA LEU A 32 9.07 -9.63 -4.69
C LEU A 32 10.07 -8.62 -4.13
N PHE A 33 10.44 -8.76 -2.85
CA PHE A 33 11.34 -7.82 -2.18
C PHE A 33 12.81 -8.06 -2.51
N GLY A 34 13.14 -9.28 -2.91
CA GLY A 34 14.49 -9.68 -3.28
C GLY A 34 15.51 -9.56 -2.13
N PRO A 35 16.80 -9.76 -2.42
CA PRO A 35 17.86 -9.76 -1.40
C PRO A 35 18.02 -8.40 -0.69
N LYS A 36 17.61 -7.31 -1.35
CA LYS A 36 17.65 -5.96 -0.77
C LYS A 36 16.43 -5.62 0.10
N GLY A 37 15.47 -6.55 0.29
CA GLY A 37 14.29 -6.37 1.13
C GLY A 37 13.42 -5.17 0.73
N ALA A 38 13.03 -5.11 -0.54
CA ALA A 38 12.36 -4.01 -1.24
C ALA A 38 13.26 -2.77 -1.39
N CYS A 39 13.55 -2.04 -0.32
CA CYS A 39 14.43 -0.87 -0.31
C CYS A 39 15.26 -0.86 0.97
N ALA A 40 16.57 -0.85 0.82
CA ALA A 40 17.55 -0.69 1.91
C ALA A 40 17.31 -1.62 3.12
N GLY A 41 16.88 -2.86 2.90
CA GLY A 41 16.60 -3.82 3.98
C GLY A 41 15.36 -3.50 4.81
N CYS A 42 14.43 -2.71 4.27
CA CYS A 42 13.25 -2.22 4.97
C CYS A 42 12.27 -3.35 5.37
N TRP A 43 12.01 -4.32 4.47
CA TRP A 43 10.99 -5.37 4.68
C TRP A 43 9.65 -4.80 5.16
N CYS A 44 9.30 -3.61 4.73
CA CYS A 44 8.11 -2.84 5.11
C CYS A 44 7.97 -2.58 6.63
N MET A 45 9.06 -2.63 7.39
CA MET A 45 9.07 -2.45 8.84
C MET A 45 9.27 -0.99 9.29
N TRP A 46 9.55 -0.05 8.36
CA TRP A 46 9.78 1.36 8.66
C TRP A 46 8.68 2.01 9.50
N TRP A 47 7.44 1.72 9.19
CA TRP A 47 6.29 2.30 9.89
C TRP A 47 5.92 1.56 11.17
N ARG A 48 6.32 0.28 11.31
CA ARG A 48 5.97 -0.59 12.42
C ARG A 48 6.95 -0.51 13.59
N LEU A 49 8.24 -0.32 13.32
CA LEU A 49 9.29 -0.31 14.32
C LEU A 49 9.70 1.11 14.74
N ARG A 50 10.29 1.22 15.92
CA ARG A 50 11.03 2.43 16.29
C ARG A 50 12.26 2.58 15.40
N ARG A 51 12.70 3.82 15.17
CA ARG A 51 13.82 4.12 14.25
C ARG A 51 15.08 3.30 14.58
N ALA A 52 15.47 3.25 15.86
CA ALA A 52 16.65 2.52 16.30
C ALA A 52 16.52 1.00 16.02
N GLU A 53 15.38 0.41 16.33
CA GLU A 53 15.09 -1.01 16.09
C GLU A 53 15.11 -1.32 14.59
N TRP A 54 14.46 -0.48 13.77
CA TRP A 54 14.46 -0.62 12.32
C TRP A 54 15.87 -0.53 11.75
N THR A 55 16.69 0.43 12.23
CA THR A 55 18.07 0.62 11.76
C THR A 55 18.94 -0.58 12.13
N LYS A 56 18.87 -1.05 13.39
CA LYS A 56 19.59 -2.23 13.86
C LYS A 56 19.16 -3.51 13.13
N GLY A 57 17.88 -3.61 12.77
CA GLY A 57 17.29 -4.77 12.11
C GLY A 57 17.41 -4.78 10.58
N ARG A 58 18.03 -3.79 9.93
CA ARG A 58 18.08 -3.68 8.46
C ARG A 58 18.48 -5.00 7.80
N GLY A 59 17.73 -5.40 6.78
CA GLY A 59 17.92 -6.67 6.10
C GLY A 59 17.31 -7.85 6.88
N ALA A 60 18.13 -8.75 7.40
CA ALA A 60 17.68 -10.00 8.01
C ALA A 60 16.83 -9.80 9.27
N GLY A 61 17.11 -8.79 10.09
CA GLY A 61 16.33 -8.48 11.29
C GLY A 61 14.92 -8.05 10.95
N ASN A 62 14.76 -7.11 10.01
CA ASN A 62 13.46 -6.65 9.56
C ASN A 62 12.69 -7.76 8.81
N ARG A 63 13.39 -8.62 8.05
CA ARG A 63 12.78 -9.81 7.44
C ARG A 63 12.19 -10.74 8.49
N ARG A 64 12.95 -11.07 9.55
CA ARG A 64 12.45 -11.88 10.65
C ARG A 64 11.28 -11.22 11.38
N ALA A 65 11.31 -9.89 11.56
CA ALA A 65 10.21 -9.16 12.18
C ALA A 65 8.92 -9.24 11.37
N LEU A 66 8.97 -9.04 10.05
CA LEU A 66 7.81 -9.23 9.18
C LEU A 66 7.33 -10.69 9.19
N LYS A 67 8.27 -11.66 9.17
CA LYS A 67 7.93 -13.08 9.18
C LYS A 67 7.16 -13.47 10.45
N ARG A 68 7.59 -13.02 11.62
CA ARG A 68 6.87 -13.25 12.89
C ARG A 68 5.43 -12.71 12.88
N ILE A 69 5.19 -11.54 12.27
CA ILE A 69 3.85 -10.97 12.12
C ILE A 69 2.96 -11.92 11.32
N VAL A 70 3.49 -12.44 10.20
CA VAL A 70 2.76 -13.36 9.31
C VAL A 70 2.53 -14.71 9.96
N GLU A 71 3.53 -15.27 10.63
CA GLU A 71 3.45 -16.54 11.38
C GLU A 71 2.49 -16.45 12.58
N GLY A 72 2.31 -15.24 13.14
CA GLY A 72 1.30 -14.94 14.16
C GLY A 72 -0.12 -14.81 13.61
N GLY A 73 -0.36 -15.13 12.33
CA GLY A 73 -1.69 -15.12 11.71
C GLY A 73 -2.16 -13.75 11.21
N GLU A 74 -1.31 -12.70 11.28
CA GLU A 74 -1.64 -11.41 10.69
C GLU A 74 -1.39 -11.45 9.17
N ALA A 75 -2.28 -10.79 8.40
CA ALA A 75 -2.04 -10.49 7.00
C ALA A 75 -1.68 -8.99 6.86
N PRO A 76 -0.38 -8.63 6.97
CA PRO A 76 0.06 -7.24 7.10
C PRO A 76 -0.01 -6.44 5.81
N GLY A 77 -0.53 -7.02 4.73
CA GLY A 77 -0.67 -6.35 3.45
C GLY A 77 -1.14 -7.27 2.33
N ILE A 78 -1.22 -6.70 1.14
CA ILE A 78 -1.71 -7.33 -0.09
C ILE A 78 -0.57 -7.45 -1.10
N ILE A 79 -0.42 -8.62 -1.69
CA ILE A 79 0.46 -8.88 -2.82
C ILE A 79 -0.35 -8.80 -4.12
N ALA A 80 0.15 -8.09 -5.10
CA ALA A 80 -0.37 -8.10 -6.46
C ALA A 80 0.43 -9.07 -7.32
N TYR A 81 -0.27 -9.85 -8.12
CA TYR A 81 0.32 -10.81 -9.05
C TYR A 81 -0.01 -10.45 -10.50
N PHE A 82 0.92 -10.73 -11.38
CA PHE A 82 0.72 -10.70 -12.83
C PHE A 82 1.22 -12.00 -13.43
N ARG A 83 0.31 -12.76 -14.08
CA ARG A 83 0.63 -14.10 -14.63
C ARG A 83 1.28 -15.02 -13.57
N GLY A 84 0.72 -15.05 -12.37
CA GLY A 84 1.19 -15.86 -11.25
C GLY A 84 2.48 -15.36 -10.54
N ARG A 85 3.12 -14.29 -11.03
CA ARG A 85 4.34 -13.73 -10.41
C ARG A 85 4.00 -12.54 -9.50
N PRO A 86 4.56 -12.43 -8.30
CA PRO A 86 4.35 -11.29 -7.42
C PRO A 86 5.05 -10.04 -7.99
N VAL A 87 4.30 -8.96 -8.19
CA VAL A 87 4.77 -7.74 -8.85
C VAL A 87 4.50 -6.46 -8.06
N GLY A 88 3.73 -6.54 -7.00
CA GLY A 88 3.41 -5.38 -6.19
C GLY A 88 3.01 -5.73 -4.76
N TRP A 89 3.16 -4.79 -3.86
CA TRP A 89 2.85 -4.87 -2.45
C TRP A 89 2.16 -3.59 -1.97
N CYS A 90 1.20 -3.74 -1.07
CA CYS A 90 0.56 -2.68 -0.34
C CYS A 90 0.45 -3.08 1.14
N ALA A 91 1.15 -2.38 2.02
CA ALA A 91 0.99 -2.59 3.46
C ALA A 91 -0.35 -2.06 3.92
N ILE A 92 -1.08 -2.86 4.72
CA ILE A 92 -2.33 -2.44 5.35
C ILE A 92 -2.53 -3.18 6.68
N ALA A 93 -2.88 -2.43 7.72
CA ALA A 93 -3.24 -2.95 9.05
C ALA A 93 -4.00 -1.87 9.84
N PRO A 94 -4.61 -2.20 11.00
CA PRO A 94 -5.06 -1.21 11.98
C PRO A 94 -3.95 -0.20 12.30
N ARG A 95 -4.31 1.08 12.43
CA ARG A 95 -3.35 2.19 12.58
C ARG A 95 -2.37 1.99 13.75
N GLU A 96 -2.83 1.47 14.86
CA GLU A 96 -2.03 1.21 16.08
C GLU A 96 -0.87 0.22 15.85
N LYS A 97 -0.90 -0.55 14.78
CA LYS A 97 0.21 -1.42 14.36
C LYS A 97 1.39 -0.63 13.74
N TYR A 98 1.25 0.67 13.57
CA TYR A 98 2.24 1.53 12.92
C TYR A 98 2.77 2.60 13.89
N ALA A 99 3.65 2.20 14.79
CA ALA A 99 4.23 3.07 15.81
C ALA A 99 4.85 4.38 15.29
N ALA A 100 5.30 4.42 14.04
CA ALA A 100 5.84 5.64 13.45
C ALA A 100 4.75 6.66 13.09
N LEU A 101 3.51 6.22 12.80
CA LEU A 101 2.38 7.12 12.57
C LEU A 101 1.96 7.81 13.87
N GLU A 102 1.96 7.08 14.98
CA GLU A 102 1.58 7.61 16.30
C GLU A 102 2.52 8.75 16.77
N ARG A 103 3.80 8.65 16.42
CA ARG A 103 4.80 9.67 16.76
C ARG A 103 4.92 10.82 15.76
N SER A 104 4.19 10.74 14.65
CA SER A 104 4.28 11.75 13.60
C SER A 104 3.41 12.97 13.90
N ARG A 105 4.01 14.15 14.06
CA ARG A 105 3.27 15.41 14.23
C ARG A 105 2.37 15.75 13.04
N ILE A 106 2.82 15.46 11.81
CA ILE A 106 2.06 15.78 10.59
C ILE A 106 1.04 14.70 10.21
N LEU A 107 1.27 13.43 10.62
CA LEU A 107 0.40 12.30 10.32
C LEU A 107 -0.35 11.80 11.57
N ARG A 108 -0.40 12.58 12.66
CA ARG A 108 -1.18 12.25 13.86
C ARG A 108 -2.65 12.00 13.50
N PRO A 109 -3.41 11.28 14.35
CA PRO A 109 -4.83 11.02 14.12
C PRO A 109 -5.61 12.29 13.75
N VAL A 110 -6.59 12.14 12.86
CA VAL A 110 -7.50 13.23 12.48
C VAL A 110 -8.62 13.38 13.51
N ASP A 111 -9.05 12.24 14.03
CA ASP A 111 -10.10 12.09 15.04
C ASP A 111 -9.91 10.73 15.75
N ASP A 112 -10.78 10.39 16.70
CA ASP A 112 -10.71 9.18 17.53
C ASP A 112 -11.31 7.93 16.86
N ARG A 113 -11.75 8.02 15.62
CA ARG A 113 -12.31 6.88 14.89
C ARG A 113 -11.24 5.85 14.56
N PRO A 114 -11.48 4.55 14.82
CA PRO A 114 -10.56 3.50 14.42
C PRO A 114 -10.44 3.44 12.90
N VAL A 115 -9.20 3.44 12.43
CA VAL A 115 -8.89 3.37 10.99
C VAL A 115 -7.87 2.28 10.69
N TRP A 116 -7.97 1.69 9.51
CA TRP A 116 -6.89 0.90 8.95
C TRP A 116 -6.02 1.79 8.09
N SER A 117 -4.70 1.64 8.19
CA SER A 117 -3.73 2.51 7.53
C SER A 117 -3.00 1.82 6.39
N VAL A 118 -2.82 2.56 5.28
CA VAL A 118 -1.99 2.19 4.14
C VAL A 118 -0.78 3.13 4.09
N PRO A 119 0.36 2.77 4.70
CA PRO A 119 1.53 3.64 4.77
C PRO A 119 2.58 3.38 3.69
N CYS A 120 2.56 2.23 3.00
CA CYS A 120 3.67 1.82 2.15
C CYS A 120 3.24 0.96 0.98
N PHE A 121 3.90 1.19 -0.17
CA PHE A 121 3.83 0.37 -1.37
C PHE A 121 5.21 -0.03 -1.86
N TYR A 122 5.27 -1.16 -2.52
CA TYR A 122 6.38 -1.54 -3.39
C TYR A 122 5.82 -2.09 -4.70
N ILE A 123 6.32 -1.61 -5.82
CA ILE A 123 5.91 -2.08 -7.16
C ILE A 123 7.19 -2.35 -7.94
N SER A 124 7.30 -3.55 -8.52
CA SER A 124 8.41 -3.93 -9.39
C SER A 124 8.53 -2.96 -10.57
N ARG A 125 9.75 -2.72 -11.03
CA ARG A 125 10.07 -1.67 -12.02
C ARG A 125 9.18 -1.74 -13.26
N ASP A 126 8.97 -2.95 -13.81
CA ASP A 126 8.25 -3.16 -15.06
C ASP A 126 6.72 -2.98 -14.95
N HIS A 127 6.21 -2.84 -13.72
CA HIS A 127 4.79 -2.65 -13.42
C HIS A 127 4.46 -1.26 -12.85
N ARG A 128 5.48 -0.38 -12.77
CA ARG A 128 5.27 1.03 -12.38
C ARG A 128 4.54 1.78 -13.49
N ARG A 129 3.88 2.88 -13.11
CA ARG A 129 3.12 3.76 -14.02
C ARG A 129 1.97 3.08 -14.79
N ALA A 130 1.66 1.81 -14.45
CA ALA A 130 0.57 1.03 -15.04
C ALA A 130 -0.75 1.10 -14.23
N GLY A 131 -0.89 2.07 -13.31
CA GLY A 131 -2.08 2.23 -12.47
C GLY A 131 -2.21 1.18 -11.35
N LEU A 132 -1.17 0.36 -11.10
CA LEU A 132 -1.22 -0.73 -10.13
C LEU A 132 -1.44 -0.23 -8.69
N THR A 133 -0.95 0.96 -8.33
CA THR A 133 -1.15 1.55 -6.99
C THR A 133 -2.64 1.71 -6.66
N SER A 134 -3.45 2.23 -7.59
CA SER A 134 -4.91 2.40 -7.36
C SER A 134 -5.61 1.04 -7.21
N LYS A 135 -5.23 0.05 -7.99
CA LYS A 135 -5.76 -1.33 -7.88
C LYS A 135 -5.37 -2.00 -6.56
N LEU A 136 -4.12 -1.81 -6.10
CA LEU A 136 -3.67 -2.27 -4.77
C LEU A 136 -4.45 -1.60 -3.64
N LEU A 137 -4.75 -0.30 -3.74
CA LEU A 137 -5.59 0.42 -2.79
C LEU A 137 -7.01 -0.15 -2.73
N GLU A 138 -7.62 -0.44 -3.89
CA GLU A 138 -8.95 -1.06 -3.96
C GLU A 138 -8.96 -2.44 -3.28
N ALA A 139 -7.94 -3.27 -3.54
CA ALA A 139 -7.77 -4.57 -2.92
C ALA A 139 -7.54 -4.46 -1.40
N ALA A 140 -6.73 -3.49 -0.96
CA ALA A 140 -6.49 -3.21 0.46
C ALA A 140 -7.76 -2.76 1.18
N VAL A 141 -8.58 -1.88 0.57
CA VAL A 141 -9.89 -1.48 1.11
C VAL A 141 -10.83 -2.68 1.22
N ALA A 142 -10.89 -3.54 0.20
CA ALA A 142 -11.70 -4.74 0.23
C ALA A 142 -11.25 -5.72 1.33
N HIS A 143 -9.93 -5.88 1.52
CA HIS A 143 -9.36 -6.69 2.60
C HIS A 143 -9.72 -6.13 3.98
N ALA A 144 -9.50 -4.84 4.22
CA ALA A 144 -9.81 -4.18 5.48
C ALA A 144 -11.32 -4.29 5.80
N ARG A 145 -12.19 -4.12 4.80
CA ARG A 145 -13.65 -4.31 4.95
C ARG A 145 -14.00 -5.72 5.42
N ARG A 146 -13.42 -6.76 4.84
CA ARG A 146 -13.65 -8.15 5.27
C ARG A 146 -13.24 -8.40 6.72
N ARG A 147 -12.32 -7.58 7.24
CA ARG A 147 -11.83 -7.58 8.62
C ARG A 147 -12.57 -6.60 9.54
N GLY A 148 -13.71 -6.03 9.10
CA GLY A 148 -14.55 -5.15 9.91
C GLY A 148 -14.14 -3.66 9.91
N ALA A 149 -13.11 -3.27 9.18
CA ALA A 149 -12.72 -1.86 9.09
C ALA A 149 -13.83 -1.03 8.43
N ARG A 150 -14.14 0.13 9.00
CA ARG A 150 -15.10 1.11 8.46
C ARG A 150 -14.43 2.23 7.67
N ILE A 151 -13.16 2.50 7.95
CA ILE A 151 -12.39 3.57 7.34
C ILE A 151 -10.99 3.04 7.01
N VAL A 152 -10.53 3.31 5.79
CA VAL A 152 -9.12 3.14 5.41
C VAL A 152 -8.51 4.52 5.21
N GLU A 153 -7.34 4.74 5.81
CA GLU A 153 -6.59 5.99 5.78
C GLU A 153 -5.23 5.77 5.10
N GLY A 154 -4.78 6.76 4.34
CA GLY A 154 -3.46 6.72 3.73
C GLY A 154 -2.79 8.09 3.69
N TYR A 155 -1.48 8.08 3.44
CA TYR A 155 -0.59 9.23 3.63
C TYR A 155 0.26 9.48 2.38
N PRO A 156 -0.38 9.70 1.23
CA PRO A 156 0.35 9.87 -0.03
C PRO A 156 1.20 11.14 -0.05
N VAL A 157 2.02 11.23 -1.08
CA VAL A 157 2.66 12.49 -1.46
C VAL A 157 1.79 13.17 -2.52
N ASP A 158 1.62 14.49 -2.37
CA ASP A 158 0.97 15.38 -3.33
C ASP A 158 2.02 16.36 -3.88
N PRO A 159 2.70 16.05 -4.98
CA PRO A 159 3.71 16.93 -5.54
C PRO A 159 3.02 18.17 -6.14
N ARG A 160 3.24 19.35 -5.57
CA ARG A 160 2.69 20.61 -6.08
C ARG A 160 3.53 21.24 -7.18
N ALA A 161 4.81 20.87 -7.28
CA ALA A 161 5.72 21.29 -8.35
C ALA A 161 6.88 20.30 -8.47
N GLY A 162 7.16 19.85 -9.68
CA GLY A 162 8.35 19.08 -10.02
C GLY A 162 8.22 17.55 -9.92
N ARG A 163 9.20 16.83 -10.51
CA ARG A 163 9.33 15.38 -10.45
C ARG A 163 9.72 14.96 -9.04
N LEU A 164 8.88 14.16 -8.39
CA LEU A 164 9.32 13.40 -7.23
C LEU A 164 10.27 12.28 -7.68
N ALA A 165 11.41 12.17 -7.02
CA ALA A 165 12.25 10.99 -7.17
C ALA A 165 11.44 9.75 -6.70
N ASP A 166 11.51 8.64 -7.44
CA ASP A 166 10.79 7.38 -7.18
C ASP A 166 10.95 6.89 -5.73
N LEU A 167 12.05 7.27 -5.08
CA LEU A 167 12.37 6.91 -3.69
C LEU A 167 11.39 7.50 -2.66
N PHE A 168 10.74 8.64 -2.96
CA PHE A 168 9.77 9.27 -2.07
C PHE A 168 8.32 8.83 -2.34
N ALA A 169 8.10 8.08 -3.41
CA ALA A 169 6.77 7.62 -3.82
C ALA A 169 6.32 6.31 -3.13
N PHE A 170 7.12 5.77 -2.19
CA PHE A 170 6.77 4.53 -1.48
C PHE A 170 5.47 4.64 -0.64
N THR A 171 5.02 5.85 -0.32
CA THR A 171 3.71 6.08 0.32
C THR A 171 2.58 6.26 -0.69
N GLY A 172 2.87 6.20 -1.98
CA GLY A 172 1.93 6.45 -3.08
C GLY A 172 1.72 7.94 -3.36
N LEU A 173 1.09 8.23 -4.50
CA LEU A 173 0.73 9.58 -4.93
C LEU A 173 -0.74 9.88 -4.63
N ALA A 174 -1.06 11.11 -4.24
CA ALA A 174 -2.42 11.56 -3.97
C ALA A 174 -3.38 11.32 -5.15
N SER A 175 -2.90 11.43 -6.39
CA SER A 175 -3.68 11.14 -7.59
C SER A 175 -4.13 9.67 -7.67
N ALA A 176 -3.27 8.71 -7.25
CA ALA A 176 -3.63 7.29 -7.20
C ALA A 176 -4.66 7.01 -6.11
N PHE A 177 -4.58 7.70 -4.97
CA PHE A 177 -5.56 7.62 -3.90
C PHE A 177 -6.92 8.20 -4.32
N ARG A 178 -6.95 9.38 -4.97
CA ARG A 178 -8.19 9.97 -5.53
C ARG A 178 -8.84 9.00 -6.52
N LYS A 179 -8.05 8.42 -7.44
CA LYS A 179 -8.54 7.40 -8.39
C LYS A 179 -9.13 6.18 -7.70
N ALA A 180 -8.60 5.78 -6.55
CA ALA A 180 -9.13 4.70 -5.71
C ALA A 180 -10.27 5.17 -4.77
N GLY A 181 -10.84 6.36 -4.95
CA GLY A 181 -12.00 6.87 -4.20
C GLY A 181 -11.68 7.38 -2.78
N PHE A 182 -10.42 7.73 -2.50
CA PHE A 182 -10.04 8.41 -1.27
C PHE A 182 -10.24 9.92 -1.41
N THR A 183 -10.67 10.56 -0.33
CA THR A 183 -10.80 12.01 -0.20
C THR A 183 -9.82 12.54 0.84
N GLU A 184 -9.32 13.75 0.65
CA GLU A 184 -8.48 14.43 1.63
C GLU A 184 -9.34 14.83 2.85
N VAL A 185 -8.86 14.51 4.04
CA VAL A 185 -9.55 14.82 5.31
C VAL A 185 -8.73 15.72 6.23
N ALA A 186 -7.43 15.81 6.02
CA ALA A 186 -6.54 16.73 6.71
C ALA A 186 -5.25 16.95 5.91
N ARG A 187 -4.63 18.13 6.12
CA ARG A 187 -3.33 18.46 5.56
C ARG A 187 -2.55 19.32 6.55
N ARG A 188 -1.50 18.74 7.12
CA ARG A 188 -0.62 19.43 8.08
C ARG A 188 0.78 19.67 7.53
N SER A 189 0.97 19.40 6.24
CA SER A 189 2.19 19.63 5.47
C SER A 189 1.82 19.88 4.02
N VAL A 190 2.54 20.76 3.34
CA VAL A 190 2.26 21.18 1.95
C VAL A 190 2.09 19.97 1.02
N THR A 191 2.93 18.94 1.18
CA THR A 191 3.02 17.80 0.26
C THR A 191 2.46 16.49 0.82
N ARG A 192 1.89 16.50 2.05
CA ARG A 192 1.49 15.25 2.74
C ARG A 192 0.04 15.34 3.22
N PRO A 193 -0.94 15.13 2.34
CA PRO A 193 -2.34 15.01 2.76
C PRO A 193 -2.57 13.71 3.54
N ILE A 194 -3.53 13.73 4.43
CA ILE A 194 -4.15 12.54 5.01
C ILE A 194 -5.43 12.30 4.21
N MET A 195 -5.56 11.12 3.64
CA MET A 195 -6.68 10.77 2.78
C MET A 195 -7.43 9.55 3.34
N ARG A 196 -8.75 9.59 3.30
CA ARG A 196 -9.61 8.51 3.78
C ARG A 196 -10.58 8.02 2.71
N ARG A 197 -10.89 6.72 2.80
CA ARG A 197 -12.01 6.10 2.10
C ARG A 197 -12.84 5.31 3.09
N ARG A 198 -14.17 5.54 3.11
CA ARG A 198 -15.11 4.68 3.84
C ARG A 198 -15.23 3.34 3.13
N THR A 199 -15.21 2.25 3.88
CA THR A 199 -15.60 0.95 3.37
C THR A 199 -17.12 0.94 3.32
N ARG A 200 -17.73 0.51 2.21
CA ARG A 200 -19.19 0.36 2.18
C ARG A 200 -19.57 -0.74 3.18
N ALA A 201 -20.49 -0.44 4.09
CA ALA A 201 -21.08 -1.46 4.96
C ALA A 201 -21.67 -2.57 4.07
N ARG A 202 -21.49 -3.85 4.43
CA ARG A 202 -22.37 -4.91 3.90
C ARG A 202 -23.79 -4.53 4.34
N PRO A 203 -24.79 -4.54 3.44
CA PRO A 203 -26.18 -4.53 3.92
C PRO A 203 -26.29 -5.71 4.90
N HIS A 204 -26.76 -5.45 6.11
CA HIS A 204 -27.13 -6.51 7.03
C HIS A 204 -28.21 -7.31 6.29
N GLY A 205 -27.90 -8.58 5.95
CA GLY A 205 -28.93 -9.52 5.56
C GLY A 205 -29.87 -9.63 6.75
N GLY A 206 -31.06 -9.05 6.59
CA GLY A 206 -32.17 -9.30 7.49
C GLY A 206 -32.47 -10.79 7.44
N SER A 207 -32.49 -11.37 8.60
CA SER A 207 -33.03 -12.71 8.86
C SER A 207 -34.55 -12.64 8.71
#